data_26a001b7a86a70305b9a271609bd5dae
#
_entry.id   26a001b7a86a70305b9a271609bd5dae
#
_cell.length_a   1.000
_cell.length_b   1.000
_cell.length_c   1.000
_cell.angle_alpha   90.00
_cell.angle_beta   90.00
_cell.angle_gamma   90.00
#
_symmetry.space_group_name_H-M   'P 1'
#
loop_
_entity.id
_entity.type
_entity.pdbx_description
1 polymer ?
#
loop_
_entity_poly.entity_id
_entity_poly.type
_entity_poly.pdbx_seq_one_letter_code
_entity_poly.pdbx_strand_id
1 'polypeptide(L)'
;VGEPDFDTPWHIRDEGIYSLEKGRTFYTSNAGLKELKVEIARYLDRRYGMTYDYNKEIMVTVGGSEAIDIALRAMLDAGDEVIIPQPSYVSYVPCTVLAGGTPVIVELKEENDFRLTAEELEAVITPKTKILVMPFPNNPTGAIMEKADLEAIVQVVKEHDLFVISDEIYSELTYVDKHVSIASFPGMKERTVLINGFSKAYAMTGWRLGYACAPETILKQMLKIHQFAIMCAPTTSQYAAVEAMKNGDEDVAQMREEYNLSLIHISEPTRQEAIS
;
A
#
# COMPACT_ATOMS: atom_id res chain seq x y z
N VAL A 1 -7.43 3.65 16.10
CA VAL A 1 -6.80 4.08 14.83
C VAL A 1 -5.30 3.93 15.04
N GLY A 2 -4.63 3.17 14.17
CA GLY A 2 -3.18 3.01 14.22
C GLY A 2 -2.47 4.19 13.56
N GLU A 3 -1.76 4.98 14.35
CA GLU A 3 -0.94 6.10 13.87
C GLU A 3 0.51 5.90 14.30
N PRO A 4 1.51 6.35 13.50
CA PRO A 4 2.88 6.47 13.96
C PRO A 4 2.97 7.38 15.19
N ASP A 5 3.77 7.00 16.18
CA ASP A 5 4.05 7.83 17.37
C ASP A 5 5.21 8.81 17.10
N PHE A 6 5.17 9.42 15.92
CA PHE A 6 6.13 10.40 15.46
C PHE A 6 5.42 11.55 14.76
N ASP A 7 5.96 12.73 14.90
CA ASP A 7 5.63 13.85 14.02
C ASP A 7 6.18 13.59 12.62
N THR A 8 5.49 14.07 11.59
CA THR A 8 6.07 14.17 10.25
C THR A 8 7.42 14.91 10.31
N PRO A 9 8.52 14.40 9.72
CA PRO A 9 9.83 15.03 9.75
C PRO A 9 9.78 16.51 9.37
N TRP A 10 10.61 17.33 10.05
CA TRP A 10 10.50 18.79 9.94
C TRP A 10 10.66 19.31 8.50
N HIS A 11 11.65 18.81 7.75
CA HIS A 11 11.88 19.27 6.37
C HIS A 11 10.67 18.99 5.45
N ILE A 12 9.93 17.91 5.70
CA ILE A 12 8.69 17.57 4.97
C ILE A 12 7.58 18.56 5.33
N ARG A 13 7.44 18.89 6.62
CA ARG A 13 6.47 19.91 7.10
C ARG A 13 6.81 21.27 6.53
N ASP A 14 8.09 21.63 6.52
CA ASP A 14 8.60 22.91 6.02
C ASP A 14 8.29 23.09 4.53
N GLU A 15 8.48 22.06 3.68
CA GLU A 15 8.08 22.15 2.26
C GLU A 15 6.56 22.32 2.09
N GLY A 16 5.74 21.69 2.95
CA GLY A 16 4.31 21.95 2.98
C GLY A 16 3.97 23.41 3.29
N ILE A 17 4.59 24.00 4.30
CA ILE A 17 4.46 25.43 4.66
C ILE A 17 4.95 26.30 3.50
N TYR A 18 6.13 26.03 2.96
CA TYR A 18 6.70 26.74 1.84
C TYR A 18 5.81 26.72 0.61
N SER A 19 5.14 25.60 0.33
CA SER A 19 4.20 25.53 -0.78
C SER A 19 3.04 26.54 -0.65
N LEU A 20 2.55 26.75 0.58
CA LEU A 20 1.52 27.74 0.87
C LEU A 20 2.08 29.18 0.75
N GLU A 21 3.26 29.45 1.28
CA GLU A 21 3.93 30.76 1.17
C GLU A 21 4.17 31.16 -0.29
N LYS A 22 4.44 30.19 -1.16
CA LYS A 22 4.62 30.41 -2.60
C LYS A 22 3.30 30.47 -3.39
N GLY A 23 2.16 30.38 -2.72
CA GLY A 23 0.86 30.41 -3.37
C GLY A 23 0.56 29.18 -4.24
N ARG A 24 1.17 28.04 -3.95
CA ARG A 24 0.94 26.77 -4.66
C ARG A 24 -0.38 26.13 -4.18
N THR A 25 -1.50 26.80 -4.44
CA THR A 25 -2.83 26.44 -3.93
C THR A 25 -3.82 26.09 -5.04
N PHE A 26 -3.35 25.89 -6.26
CA PHE A 26 -4.14 25.51 -7.41
C PHE A 26 -4.27 23.98 -7.53
N TYR A 27 -5.25 23.53 -8.29
CA TYR A 27 -5.35 22.12 -8.64
C TYR A 27 -4.09 21.64 -9.35
N THR A 28 -3.67 20.43 -9.02
CA THR A 28 -2.68 19.70 -9.82
C THR A 28 -3.39 18.98 -10.99
N SER A 29 -2.63 18.26 -11.82
CA SER A 29 -3.23 17.26 -12.69
C SER A 29 -4.08 16.28 -11.87
N ASN A 30 -5.18 15.77 -12.42
CA ASN A 30 -6.04 14.79 -11.75
C ASN A 30 -5.24 13.56 -11.29
N ALA A 31 -4.30 13.09 -12.10
CA ALA A 31 -3.43 11.97 -11.72
C ALA A 31 -2.33 12.35 -10.71
N GLY A 32 -2.25 13.60 -10.29
CA GLY A 32 -1.27 14.11 -9.34
C GLY A 32 -0.15 14.94 -9.95
N LEU A 33 0.62 15.57 -9.07
CA LEU A 33 1.77 16.41 -9.40
C LEU A 33 2.83 15.59 -10.15
N LYS A 34 3.31 16.10 -11.29
CA LYS A 34 4.29 15.39 -12.13
C LYS A 34 5.57 15.05 -11.36
N GLU A 35 6.09 16.02 -10.62
CA GLU A 35 7.30 15.88 -9.82
C GLU A 35 7.17 14.73 -8.81
N LEU A 36 6.03 14.62 -8.14
CA LEU A 36 5.76 13.54 -7.20
C LEU A 36 5.71 12.18 -7.90
N LYS A 37 5.01 12.09 -9.03
CA LYS A 37 4.93 10.83 -9.79
C LYS A 37 6.30 10.36 -10.30
N VAL A 38 7.17 11.30 -10.68
CA VAL A 38 8.56 11.00 -11.06
C VAL A 38 9.34 10.45 -9.87
N GLU A 39 9.20 11.04 -8.68
CA GLU A 39 9.90 10.55 -7.48
C GLU A 39 9.35 9.19 -7.02
N ILE A 40 8.04 8.94 -7.14
CA ILE A 40 7.45 7.61 -6.88
C ILE A 40 8.06 6.57 -7.83
N ALA A 41 8.15 6.87 -9.13
CA ALA A 41 8.76 5.94 -10.10
C ALA A 41 10.24 5.65 -9.76
N ARG A 42 11.01 6.67 -9.37
CA ARG A 42 12.41 6.51 -8.94
C ARG A 42 12.53 5.69 -7.65
N TYR A 43 11.63 5.90 -6.70
CA TYR A 43 11.57 5.15 -5.47
C TYR A 43 11.33 3.65 -5.74
N LEU A 44 10.35 3.31 -6.57
CA LEU A 44 10.02 1.94 -6.91
C LEU A 44 11.16 1.23 -7.65
N ASP A 45 11.85 1.93 -8.56
CA ASP A 45 13.03 1.41 -9.23
C ASP A 45 14.19 1.17 -8.25
N ARG A 46 14.49 2.16 -7.40
CA ARG A 46 15.58 2.10 -6.41
C ARG A 46 15.35 1.03 -5.34
N ARG A 47 14.12 0.90 -4.83
CA ARG A 47 13.78 0.00 -3.72
C ARG A 47 13.53 -1.44 -4.17
N TYR A 48 12.84 -1.61 -5.29
CA TYR A 48 12.28 -2.89 -5.69
C TYR A 48 12.68 -3.32 -7.11
N GLY A 49 13.44 -2.51 -7.85
CA GLY A 49 13.79 -2.77 -9.24
C GLY A 49 12.60 -2.76 -10.20
N MET A 50 11.51 -2.09 -9.82
CA MET A 50 10.29 -2.03 -10.62
C MET A 50 10.21 -0.72 -11.41
N THR A 51 10.11 -0.83 -12.72
CA THR A 51 9.96 0.32 -13.62
C THR A 51 8.50 0.59 -13.93
N TYR A 52 8.02 1.80 -13.61
CA TYR A 52 6.69 2.31 -13.95
C TYR A 52 6.80 3.60 -14.76
N ASP A 53 5.98 3.73 -15.80
CA ASP A 53 5.83 5.01 -16.50
C ASP A 53 5.06 5.99 -15.60
N TYR A 54 5.77 7.00 -15.08
CA TYR A 54 5.17 7.98 -14.18
C TYR A 54 3.95 8.70 -14.78
N ASN A 55 3.85 8.77 -16.10
CA ASN A 55 2.77 9.48 -16.76
C ASN A 55 1.50 8.64 -16.92
N LYS A 56 1.66 7.32 -17.09
CA LYS A 56 0.59 6.41 -17.49
C LYS A 56 0.21 5.38 -16.43
N GLU A 57 1.18 5.00 -15.57
CA GLU A 57 1.05 3.88 -14.65
C GLU A 57 1.07 4.30 -13.17
N ILE A 58 1.12 5.62 -12.87
CA ILE A 58 1.13 6.14 -11.50
C ILE A 58 0.07 7.21 -11.33
N MET A 59 -0.74 7.11 -10.27
CA MET A 59 -1.65 8.15 -9.83
C MET A 59 -1.54 8.39 -8.32
N VAL A 60 -1.70 9.65 -7.93
CA VAL A 60 -1.72 10.09 -6.54
C VAL A 60 -3.15 10.12 -6.03
N THR A 61 -3.36 9.62 -4.81
CA THR A 61 -4.68 9.45 -4.20
C THR A 61 -4.77 10.10 -2.81
N VAL A 62 -5.98 10.27 -2.30
CA VAL A 62 -6.25 10.77 -0.94
C VAL A 62 -6.06 9.62 0.07
N GLY A 63 -4.79 9.24 0.27
CA GLY A 63 -4.38 8.07 1.04
C GLY A 63 -4.58 6.76 0.29
N GLY A 64 -4.02 5.67 0.85
CA GLY A 64 -4.21 4.31 0.32
C GLY A 64 -5.68 3.87 0.35
N SER A 65 -6.47 4.40 1.28
CA SER A 65 -7.90 4.06 1.39
C SER A 65 -8.69 4.42 0.15
N GLU A 66 -8.45 5.60 -0.46
CA GLU A 66 -9.06 5.94 -1.75
C GLU A 66 -8.57 5.01 -2.86
N ALA A 67 -7.27 4.72 -2.89
CA ALA A 67 -6.72 3.83 -3.91
C ALA A 67 -7.38 2.44 -3.89
N ILE A 68 -7.65 1.88 -2.70
CA ILE A 68 -8.37 0.61 -2.53
C ILE A 68 -9.80 0.73 -3.07
N ASP A 69 -10.55 1.73 -2.65
CA ASP A 69 -11.96 1.91 -3.05
C ASP A 69 -12.10 2.07 -4.56
N ILE A 70 -11.31 2.96 -5.17
CA ILE A 70 -11.40 3.22 -6.61
C ILE A 70 -10.83 2.07 -7.46
N ALA A 71 -9.88 1.28 -6.96
CA ALA A 71 -9.40 0.08 -7.65
C ALA A 71 -10.52 -0.97 -7.73
N LEU A 72 -11.18 -1.26 -6.61
CA LEU A 72 -12.31 -2.19 -6.59
C LEU A 72 -13.45 -1.72 -7.49
N ARG A 73 -13.86 -0.44 -7.40
CA ARG A 73 -14.92 0.13 -8.26
C ARG A 73 -14.57 0.13 -9.75
N ALA A 74 -13.29 0.25 -10.09
CA ALA A 74 -12.84 0.28 -11.48
C ALA A 74 -12.75 -1.10 -12.12
N MET A 75 -12.62 -2.15 -11.29
CA MET A 75 -12.29 -3.50 -11.77
C MET A 75 -13.43 -4.50 -11.59
N LEU A 76 -14.42 -4.24 -10.72
CA LEU A 76 -15.49 -5.18 -10.42
C LEU A 76 -16.75 -4.92 -11.23
N ASP A 77 -17.36 -6.00 -11.67
CA ASP A 77 -18.74 -6.07 -12.09
C ASP A 77 -19.61 -6.73 -10.99
N ALA A 78 -20.93 -6.54 -11.05
CA ALA A 78 -21.83 -7.10 -10.05
C ALA A 78 -21.75 -8.64 -9.99
N GLY A 79 -21.40 -9.15 -8.83
CA GLY A 79 -21.26 -10.59 -8.57
C GLY A 79 -19.86 -11.15 -8.77
N ASP A 80 -18.89 -10.35 -9.19
CA ASP A 80 -17.48 -10.74 -9.15
C ASP A 80 -17.04 -10.98 -7.69
N GLU A 81 -16.19 -11.97 -7.48
CA GLU A 81 -15.67 -12.33 -6.17
C GLU A 81 -14.27 -11.73 -5.93
N VAL A 82 -14.07 -11.26 -4.71
CA VAL A 82 -12.79 -10.73 -4.22
C VAL A 82 -12.33 -11.57 -3.04
N ILE A 83 -11.20 -12.24 -3.17
CA ILE A 83 -10.58 -12.99 -2.08
C ILE A 83 -9.86 -12.01 -1.14
N ILE A 84 -10.20 -12.09 0.15
CA ILE A 84 -9.69 -11.20 1.20
C ILE A 84 -9.16 -12.05 2.36
N PRO A 85 -7.83 -12.11 2.55
CA PRO A 85 -7.23 -12.73 3.73
C PRO A 85 -7.63 -11.98 5.00
N GLN A 86 -7.96 -12.73 6.07
CA GLN A 86 -8.28 -12.18 7.40
C GLN A 86 -7.56 -12.94 8.52
N PRO A 87 -7.17 -12.26 9.62
CA PRO A 87 -7.45 -10.85 9.93
C PRO A 87 -6.67 -9.89 9.04
N SER A 88 -7.31 -8.78 8.64
CA SER A 88 -6.69 -7.73 7.84
C SER A 88 -7.39 -6.38 8.03
N TYR A 89 -6.93 -5.33 7.34
CA TYR A 89 -7.51 -4.01 7.44
C TYR A 89 -9.01 -4.02 7.10
N VAL A 90 -9.80 -3.46 7.99
CA VAL A 90 -11.26 -3.56 8.00
C VAL A 90 -11.97 -3.01 6.77
N SER A 91 -11.33 -2.21 5.95
CA SER A 91 -11.96 -1.54 4.80
C SER A 91 -12.09 -2.43 3.56
N TYR A 92 -11.33 -3.52 3.42
CA TYR A 92 -11.39 -4.33 2.19
C TYR A 92 -12.78 -4.93 1.95
N VAL A 93 -13.38 -5.51 2.99
CA VAL A 93 -14.73 -6.11 2.90
C VAL A 93 -15.79 -5.08 2.54
N PRO A 94 -15.98 -3.97 3.29
CA PRO A 94 -16.99 -3.00 2.94
C PRO A 94 -16.74 -2.30 1.59
N CYS A 95 -15.50 -2.02 1.20
CA CYS A 95 -15.20 -1.45 -0.12
C CYS A 95 -15.57 -2.41 -1.25
N THR A 96 -15.33 -3.72 -1.08
CA THR A 96 -15.76 -4.75 -2.04
C THR A 96 -17.30 -4.74 -2.21
N VAL A 97 -18.04 -4.74 -1.10
CA VAL A 97 -19.51 -4.69 -1.13
C VAL A 97 -20.01 -3.40 -1.77
N LEU A 98 -19.44 -2.25 -1.42
CA LEU A 98 -19.79 -0.95 -2.00
C LEU A 98 -19.46 -0.84 -3.49
N ALA A 99 -18.49 -1.62 -3.96
CA ALA A 99 -18.16 -1.74 -5.38
C ALA A 99 -19.07 -2.74 -6.15
N GLY A 100 -19.99 -3.42 -5.45
CA GLY A 100 -20.90 -4.40 -6.05
C GLY A 100 -20.33 -5.82 -6.12
N GLY A 101 -19.14 -6.07 -5.58
CA GLY A 101 -18.51 -7.37 -5.53
C GLY A 101 -18.92 -8.20 -4.30
N THR A 102 -18.56 -9.46 -4.32
CA THR A 102 -18.78 -10.42 -3.25
C THR A 102 -17.45 -10.73 -2.54
N PRO A 103 -17.28 -10.39 -1.25
CA PRO A 103 -16.07 -10.77 -0.52
C PRO A 103 -16.05 -12.26 -0.21
N VAL A 104 -14.93 -12.91 -0.51
CA VAL A 104 -14.63 -14.30 -0.15
C VAL A 104 -13.49 -14.29 0.86
N ILE A 105 -13.74 -14.73 2.07
CA ILE A 105 -12.77 -14.65 3.16
C ILE A 105 -11.90 -15.90 3.20
N VAL A 106 -10.57 -15.68 3.31
CA VAL A 106 -9.59 -16.72 3.66
C VAL A 106 -9.08 -16.43 5.05
N GLU A 107 -9.25 -17.36 5.97
CA GLU A 107 -8.74 -17.24 7.33
C GLU A 107 -7.24 -17.53 7.37
N LEU A 108 -6.46 -16.51 7.74
CA LEU A 108 -5.02 -16.66 7.99
C LEU A 108 -4.79 -17.33 9.34
N LYS A 109 -3.92 -18.32 9.39
CA LYS A 109 -3.71 -19.17 10.56
C LYS A 109 -2.41 -18.84 11.29
N GLU A 110 -2.46 -18.93 12.60
CA GLU A 110 -1.30 -18.76 13.48
C GLU A 110 -0.21 -19.80 13.17
N GLU A 111 -0.60 -21.03 12.82
CA GLU A 111 0.32 -22.12 12.45
C GLU A 111 1.18 -21.82 11.21
N ASN A 112 0.73 -20.86 10.37
CA ASN A 112 1.44 -20.35 9.20
C ASN A 112 1.98 -18.93 9.41
N ASP A 113 2.16 -18.49 10.66
CA ASP A 113 2.55 -17.12 11.01
C ASP A 113 1.65 -16.05 10.37
N PHE A 114 0.35 -16.34 10.22
CA PHE A 114 -0.63 -15.51 9.52
C PHE A 114 -0.24 -15.16 8.08
N ARG A 115 0.49 -16.02 7.38
CA ARG A 115 0.78 -15.92 5.95
C ARG A 115 -0.31 -16.62 5.16
N LEU A 116 -0.55 -16.13 3.95
CA LEU A 116 -1.45 -16.79 3.00
C LEU A 116 -0.70 -17.91 2.27
N THR A 117 -1.21 -19.13 2.30
CA THR A 117 -0.65 -20.24 1.54
C THR A 117 -1.33 -20.41 0.18
N ALA A 118 -0.63 -21.04 -0.78
CA ALA A 118 -1.19 -21.32 -2.10
C ALA A 118 -2.38 -22.29 -2.00
N GLU A 119 -2.33 -23.27 -1.10
CA GLU A 119 -3.41 -24.24 -0.87
C GLU A 119 -4.66 -23.56 -0.33
N GLU A 120 -4.51 -22.61 0.60
CA GLU A 120 -5.64 -21.85 1.16
C GLU A 120 -6.27 -20.95 0.10
N LEU A 121 -5.44 -20.33 -0.75
CA LEU A 121 -5.92 -19.52 -1.86
C LEU A 121 -6.69 -20.40 -2.88
N GLU A 122 -6.11 -21.50 -3.32
CA GLU A 122 -6.69 -22.42 -4.30
C GLU A 122 -8.05 -22.95 -3.85
N ALA A 123 -8.18 -23.27 -2.56
CA ALA A 123 -9.38 -23.86 -1.98
C ALA A 123 -10.65 -22.98 -2.09
N VAL A 124 -10.50 -21.68 -2.28
CA VAL A 124 -11.62 -20.72 -2.30
C VAL A 124 -11.87 -20.09 -3.66
N ILE A 125 -11.05 -20.39 -4.66
CA ILE A 125 -11.22 -19.87 -6.03
C ILE A 125 -12.44 -20.50 -6.70
N THR A 126 -13.24 -19.66 -7.32
CA THR A 126 -14.38 -20.06 -8.13
C THR A 126 -14.30 -19.42 -9.53
N PRO A 127 -15.14 -19.81 -10.50
CA PRO A 127 -15.20 -19.14 -11.79
C PRO A 127 -15.61 -17.65 -11.75
N LYS A 128 -16.06 -17.16 -10.58
CA LYS A 128 -16.40 -15.75 -10.35
C LYS A 128 -15.29 -14.95 -9.69
N THR A 129 -14.25 -15.63 -9.21
CA THR A 129 -13.11 -14.97 -8.56
C THR A 129 -12.36 -14.12 -9.56
N LYS A 130 -12.21 -12.85 -9.26
CA LYS A 130 -11.57 -11.87 -10.13
C LYS A 130 -10.35 -11.21 -9.49
N ILE A 131 -10.42 -10.92 -8.19
CA ILE A 131 -9.38 -10.17 -7.49
C ILE A 131 -8.93 -10.90 -6.24
N LEU A 132 -7.62 -10.93 -6.02
CA LEU A 132 -6.99 -11.25 -4.74
C LEU A 132 -6.48 -9.96 -4.09
N VAL A 133 -6.88 -9.70 -2.85
CA VAL A 133 -6.26 -8.64 -2.02
C VAL A 133 -5.05 -9.24 -1.31
N MET A 134 -3.89 -8.60 -1.46
CA MET A 134 -2.64 -8.95 -0.79
C MET A 134 -2.25 -7.84 0.20
N PRO A 135 -2.69 -7.95 1.48
CA PRO A 135 -2.49 -6.90 2.48
C PRO A 135 -1.23 -7.15 3.30
N PHE A 136 -0.05 -7.21 2.66
CA PHE A 136 1.21 -7.50 3.34
C PHE A 136 2.28 -6.43 3.09
N PRO A 137 3.02 -6.00 4.14
CA PRO A 137 2.95 -6.42 5.55
C PRO A 137 1.57 -6.15 6.16
N ASN A 138 1.07 -7.11 6.95
CA ASN A 138 -0.32 -7.17 7.36
C ASN A 138 -0.62 -6.29 8.59
N ASN A 139 -1.75 -5.63 8.57
CA ASN A 139 -2.40 -5.02 9.72
C ASN A 139 -3.67 -5.85 10.04
N PRO A 140 -3.80 -6.54 11.21
CA PRO A 140 -3.10 -6.22 12.48
C PRO A 140 -1.95 -7.17 12.85
N THR A 141 -1.71 -8.26 12.12
CA THR A 141 -0.81 -9.34 12.59
C THR A 141 0.67 -9.02 12.52
N GLY A 142 1.06 -8.06 11.65
CA GLY A 142 2.46 -7.79 11.34
C GLY A 142 3.10 -8.84 10.42
N ALA A 143 2.35 -9.83 9.95
CA ALA A 143 2.85 -10.87 9.07
C ALA A 143 3.40 -10.27 7.77
N ILE A 144 4.49 -10.86 7.30
CA ILE A 144 5.10 -10.58 6.00
C ILE A 144 5.06 -11.84 5.13
N MET A 145 5.06 -11.65 3.81
CA MET A 145 5.21 -12.76 2.87
C MET A 145 6.68 -12.81 2.43
N GLU A 146 7.27 -13.98 2.56
CA GLU A 146 8.61 -14.22 2.02
C GLU A 146 8.57 -14.43 0.50
N LYS A 147 9.73 -14.36 -0.14
CA LYS A 147 9.82 -14.54 -1.59
C LYS A 147 9.25 -15.90 -2.03
N ALA A 148 9.51 -16.96 -1.28
CA ALA A 148 9.03 -18.31 -1.59
C ALA A 148 7.49 -18.41 -1.49
N ASP A 149 6.90 -17.78 -0.47
CA ASP A 149 5.45 -17.73 -0.33
C ASP A 149 4.81 -17.01 -1.52
N LEU A 150 5.39 -15.86 -1.90
CA LEU A 150 4.92 -15.09 -3.05
C LEU A 150 5.08 -15.84 -4.37
N GLU A 151 6.16 -16.61 -4.56
CA GLU A 151 6.36 -17.45 -5.75
C GLU A 151 5.22 -18.47 -5.89
N ALA A 152 4.79 -19.10 -4.80
CA ALA A 152 3.66 -20.04 -4.80
C ALA A 152 2.33 -19.32 -5.13
N ILE A 153 2.05 -18.19 -4.48
CA ILE A 153 0.85 -17.39 -4.77
C ILE A 153 0.81 -16.92 -6.22
N VAL A 154 1.94 -16.46 -6.77
CA VAL A 154 2.06 -16.02 -8.17
C VAL A 154 1.66 -17.11 -9.17
N GLN A 155 1.97 -18.38 -8.88
CA GLN A 155 1.55 -19.48 -9.76
C GLN A 155 0.02 -19.60 -9.79
N VAL A 156 -0.62 -19.63 -8.62
CA VAL A 156 -2.09 -19.71 -8.51
C VAL A 156 -2.76 -18.50 -9.19
N VAL A 157 -2.26 -17.29 -8.93
CA VAL A 157 -2.79 -16.06 -9.54
C VAL A 157 -2.74 -16.11 -11.07
N LYS A 158 -1.65 -16.66 -11.63
CA LYS A 158 -1.50 -16.80 -13.08
C LYS A 158 -2.37 -17.90 -13.67
N GLU A 159 -2.47 -19.04 -13.00
CA GLU A 159 -3.28 -20.18 -13.43
C GLU A 159 -4.76 -19.80 -13.55
N HIS A 160 -5.25 -19.03 -12.60
CA HIS A 160 -6.65 -18.59 -12.55
C HIS A 160 -6.91 -17.22 -13.17
N ASP A 161 -5.90 -16.61 -13.79
CA ASP A 161 -5.96 -15.27 -14.41
C ASP A 161 -6.52 -14.17 -13.51
N LEU A 162 -6.16 -14.21 -12.23
CA LEU A 162 -6.61 -13.24 -11.23
C LEU A 162 -5.86 -11.91 -11.36
N PHE A 163 -6.55 -10.83 -10.99
CA PHE A 163 -5.91 -9.56 -10.66
C PHE A 163 -5.52 -9.50 -9.18
N VAL A 164 -4.55 -8.66 -8.86
CA VAL A 164 -4.10 -8.47 -7.47
C VAL A 164 -4.23 -6.99 -7.09
N ILE A 165 -4.77 -6.74 -5.91
CA ILE A 165 -4.64 -5.45 -5.21
C ILE A 165 -3.64 -5.67 -4.09
N SER A 166 -2.40 -5.18 -4.27
CA SER A 166 -1.33 -5.30 -3.29
C SER A 166 -1.24 -4.03 -2.45
N ASP A 167 -1.72 -4.09 -1.21
CA ASP A 167 -1.60 -2.99 -0.26
C ASP A 167 -0.28 -3.11 0.50
N GLU A 168 0.68 -2.28 0.10
CA GLU A 168 2.05 -2.29 0.59
C GLU A 168 2.36 -1.07 1.48
N ILE A 169 1.34 -0.49 2.12
CA ILE A 169 1.47 0.73 2.93
C ILE A 169 2.49 0.60 4.07
N TYR A 170 2.76 -0.62 4.53
CA TYR A 170 3.73 -0.92 5.58
C TYR A 170 5.08 -1.44 5.06
N SER A 171 5.35 -1.38 3.76
CA SER A 171 6.54 -1.95 3.12
C SER A 171 7.88 -1.44 3.69
N GLU A 172 7.94 -0.22 4.18
CA GLU A 172 9.14 0.36 4.81
C GLU A 172 9.28 0.01 6.31
N LEU A 173 8.24 -0.54 6.93
CA LEU A 173 8.22 -0.88 8.37
C LEU A 173 8.38 -2.39 8.60
N THR A 174 9.25 -3.04 7.84
CA THR A 174 9.67 -4.43 8.07
C THR A 174 10.96 -4.46 8.87
N TYR A 175 11.05 -5.36 9.86
CA TYR A 175 12.15 -5.37 10.84
C TYR A 175 13.15 -6.52 10.62
N VAL A 176 12.74 -7.59 9.94
CA VAL A 176 13.59 -8.79 9.74
C VAL A 176 14.21 -8.84 8.35
N ASP A 177 13.42 -8.60 7.29
CA ASP A 177 13.86 -8.67 5.90
C ASP A 177 13.34 -7.48 5.10
N LYS A 178 13.88 -7.33 3.89
CA LYS A 178 13.33 -6.35 2.93
C LYS A 178 12.00 -6.85 2.39
N HIS A 179 11.02 -5.97 2.37
CA HIS A 179 9.75 -6.23 1.68
C HIS A 179 9.98 -6.65 0.22
N VAL A 180 9.27 -7.69 -0.20
CA VAL A 180 9.23 -8.14 -1.59
C VAL A 180 7.83 -7.84 -2.13
N SER A 181 7.75 -7.02 -3.16
CA SER A 181 6.47 -6.74 -3.82
C SER A 181 6.07 -7.88 -4.75
N ILE A 182 4.81 -8.33 -4.69
CA ILE A 182 4.28 -9.32 -5.63
C ILE A 182 4.32 -8.79 -7.09
N ALA A 183 4.23 -7.49 -7.29
CA ALA A 183 4.32 -6.85 -8.60
C ALA A 183 5.71 -6.98 -9.24
N SER A 184 6.76 -7.32 -8.47
CA SER A 184 8.11 -7.51 -8.98
C SER A 184 8.33 -8.84 -9.71
N PHE A 185 7.41 -9.79 -9.56
CA PHE A 185 7.51 -11.09 -10.22
C PHE A 185 7.12 -11.01 -11.70
N PRO A 186 7.75 -11.82 -12.58
CA PRO A 186 7.44 -11.82 -14.01
C PRO A 186 5.94 -12.08 -14.28
N GLY A 187 5.31 -11.21 -15.06
CA GLY A 187 3.88 -11.30 -15.42
C GLY A 187 2.91 -10.82 -14.33
N MET A 188 3.42 -10.28 -13.22
CA MET A 188 2.57 -9.77 -12.15
C MET A 188 2.31 -8.26 -12.24
N LYS A 189 3.25 -7.48 -12.79
CA LYS A 189 3.04 -6.04 -13.01
C LYS A 189 1.79 -5.76 -13.85
N GLU A 190 1.52 -6.59 -14.85
CA GLU A 190 0.43 -6.45 -15.81
C GLU A 190 -0.95 -6.75 -15.21
N ARG A 191 -0.99 -7.30 -14.01
CA ARG A 191 -2.21 -7.70 -13.29
C ARG A 191 -2.31 -7.21 -11.87
N THR A 192 -1.38 -6.34 -11.43
CA THR A 192 -1.34 -5.84 -10.06
C THR A 192 -1.63 -4.34 -10.00
N VAL A 193 -2.54 -3.96 -9.10
CA VAL A 193 -2.65 -2.60 -8.57
C VAL A 193 -1.85 -2.56 -7.27
N LEU A 194 -0.66 -1.99 -7.33
CA LEU A 194 0.18 -1.73 -6.16
C LEU A 194 -0.30 -0.44 -5.49
N ILE A 195 -0.62 -0.52 -4.21
CA ILE A 195 -1.07 0.61 -3.40
C ILE A 195 -0.02 0.85 -2.32
N ASN A 196 0.38 2.10 -2.16
CA ASN A 196 1.27 2.53 -1.11
C ASN A 196 0.99 4.00 -0.76
N GLY A 197 1.75 4.59 0.15
CA GLY A 197 1.54 5.98 0.54
C GLY A 197 2.48 6.47 1.62
N PHE A 198 2.16 7.63 2.14
CA PHE A 198 3.04 8.40 3.01
C PHE A 198 2.67 8.29 4.49
N SER A 199 1.47 7.76 4.78
CA SER A 199 0.89 7.75 6.11
C SER A 199 1.77 7.07 7.16
N LYS A 200 2.44 5.97 6.79
CA LYS A 200 3.16 5.11 7.74
C LYS A 200 4.66 5.37 7.69
N ALA A 201 5.28 5.25 6.52
CA ALA A 201 6.71 5.43 6.35
C ALA A 201 7.20 6.84 6.75
N TYR A 202 6.41 7.88 6.49
CA TYR A 202 6.78 9.27 6.73
C TYR A 202 5.97 9.97 7.84
N ALA A 203 5.23 9.21 8.65
CA ALA A 203 4.34 9.74 9.69
C ALA A 203 3.39 10.86 9.16
N MET A 204 2.80 10.62 7.98
CA MET A 204 1.95 11.60 7.27
C MET A 204 0.47 11.17 7.26
N THR A 205 -0.06 10.63 8.36
CA THR A 205 -1.46 10.13 8.42
C THR A 205 -2.47 11.22 8.13
N GLY A 206 -2.32 12.39 8.74
CA GLY A 206 -3.21 13.55 8.60
C GLY A 206 -3.11 14.29 7.25
N TRP A 207 -2.06 14.08 6.48
CA TRP A 207 -1.85 14.71 5.17
C TRP A 207 -2.71 14.10 4.06
N ARG A 208 -3.30 12.93 4.33
CA ARG A 208 -4.18 12.21 3.41
C ARG A 208 -3.58 12.00 2.03
N LEU A 209 -2.42 11.35 1.94
CA LEU A 209 -1.73 11.13 0.68
C LEU A 209 -1.28 9.68 0.52
N GLY A 210 -1.56 9.13 -0.65
CA GLY A 210 -1.13 7.83 -1.11
C GLY A 210 -0.98 7.82 -2.62
N TYR A 211 -0.71 6.65 -3.17
CA TYR A 211 -0.61 6.46 -4.61
C TYR A 211 -0.95 5.02 -5.00
N ALA A 212 -1.37 4.87 -6.25
CA ALA A 212 -1.53 3.58 -6.90
C ALA A 212 -0.63 3.49 -8.14
N CYS A 213 -0.03 2.32 -8.34
CA CYS A 213 0.70 1.98 -9.55
C CYS A 213 0.02 0.76 -10.18
N ALA A 214 -0.35 0.86 -11.46
CA ALA A 214 -1.08 -0.18 -12.16
C ALA A 214 -0.86 -0.09 -13.68
N PRO A 215 -1.20 -1.13 -14.43
CA PRO A 215 -1.27 -1.04 -15.90
C PRO A 215 -2.13 0.14 -16.36
N GLU A 216 -1.71 0.79 -17.44
CA GLU A 216 -2.39 1.98 -17.99
C GLU A 216 -3.90 1.75 -18.19
N THR A 217 -4.30 0.56 -18.58
CA THR A 217 -5.71 0.20 -18.83
C THR A 217 -6.55 0.26 -17.56
N ILE A 218 -6.03 -0.23 -16.43
CA ILE A 218 -6.69 -0.20 -15.12
C ILE A 218 -6.63 1.22 -14.57
N LEU A 219 -5.46 1.85 -14.57
CA LEU A 219 -5.26 3.18 -14.01
C LEU A 219 -6.18 4.23 -14.65
N LYS A 220 -6.42 4.14 -15.95
CA LYS A 220 -7.36 5.02 -16.66
C LYS A 220 -8.79 4.91 -16.13
N GLN A 221 -9.24 3.73 -15.72
CA GLN A 221 -10.57 3.56 -15.14
C GLN A 221 -10.61 4.10 -13.69
N MET A 222 -9.60 3.82 -12.91
CA MET A 222 -9.45 4.40 -11.56
C MET A 222 -9.46 5.94 -11.62
N LEU A 223 -8.71 6.52 -12.57
CA LEU A 223 -8.64 7.97 -12.74
C LEU A 223 -9.98 8.61 -13.09
N LYS A 224 -10.86 7.93 -13.84
CA LYS A 224 -12.22 8.45 -14.11
C LYS A 224 -13.03 8.61 -12.84
N ILE A 225 -12.95 7.64 -11.92
CA ILE A 225 -13.67 7.71 -10.63
C ILE A 225 -13.06 8.83 -9.77
N HIS A 226 -11.74 8.84 -9.64
CA HIS A 226 -10.99 9.84 -8.87
C HIS A 226 -11.33 11.27 -9.29
N GLN A 227 -11.27 11.57 -10.59
CA GLN A 227 -11.49 12.94 -11.07
C GLN A 227 -12.91 13.46 -10.82
N PHE A 228 -13.93 12.60 -10.80
CA PHE A 228 -15.30 13.00 -10.52
C PHE A 228 -15.63 13.06 -9.03
N ALA A 229 -14.94 12.26 -8.20
CA ALA A 229 -15.15 12.22 -6.76
C ALA A 229 -14.32 13.28 -6.01
N ILE A 230 -13.05 13.41 -6.37
CA ILE A 230 -12.03 14.16 -5.60
C ILE A 230 -11.38 15.27 -6.42
N MET A 231 -11.32 15.17 -7.74
CA MET A 231 -10.59 16.05 -8.67
C MET A 231 -9.07 15.77 -8.65
N CYS A 232 -8.39 16.05 -7.55
CA CYS A 232 -6.99 15.73 -7.29
C CYS A 232 -6.74 15.66 -5.77
N ALA A 233 -5.66 14.99 -5.37
CA ALA A 233 -5.23 14.98 -3.99
C ALA A 233 -4.75 16.39 -3.53
N PRO A 234 -4.73 16.68 -2.21
CA PRO A 234 -4.33 18.00 -1.70
C PRO A 234 -2.96 18.45 -2.19
N THR A 235 -2.90 19.61 -2.83
CA THR A 235 -1.69 20.13 -3.49
C THR A 235 -0.53 20.30 -2.53
N THR A 236 -0.78 20.89 -1.35
CA THR A 236 0.23 21.08 -0.30
C THR A 236 0.84 19.75 0.14
N SER A 237 0.02 18.70 0.34
CA SER A 237 0.48 17.36 0.68
C SER A 237 1.37 16.77 -0.40
N GLN A 238 1.05 17.02 -1.67
CA GLN A 238 1.85 16.52 -2.78
C GLN A 238 3.24 17.18 -2.85
N TYR A 239 3.36 18.48 -2.58
CA TYR A 239 4.68 19.15 -2.49
C TYR A 239 5.50 18.61 -1.32
N ALA A 240 4.89 18.48 -0.15
CA ALA A 240 5.56 17.86 1.01
C ALA A 240 6.04 16.44 0.71
N ALA A 241 5.24 15.66 -0.02
CA ALA A 241 5.60 14.30 -0.40
C ALA A 241 6.73 14.22 -1.43
N VAL A 242 6.92 15.23 -2.28
CA VAL A 242 8.12 15.32 -3.15
C VAL A 242 9.38 15.39 -2.30
N GLU A 243 9.36 16.18 -1.24
CA GLU A 243 10.46 16.27 -0.28
C GLU A 243 10.67 14.95 0.46
N ALA A 244 9.60 14.33 0.94
CA ALA A 244 9.66 13.03 1.60
C ALA A 244 10.34 11.96 0.74
N MET A 245 9.95 11.85 -0.54
CA MET A 245 10.52 10.87 -1.47
C MET A 245 11.98 11.13 -1.85
N LYS A 246 12.42 12.41 -1.83
CA LYS A 246 13.78 12.79 -2.18
C LYS A 246 14.75 12.62 -1.02
N ASN A 247 14.34 13.02 0.17
CA ASN A 247 15.25 13.26 1.28
C ASN A 247 14.84 12.55 2.59
N GLY A 248 13.72 11.83 2.63
CA GLY A 248 13.18 11.22 3.84
C GLY A 248 13.67 9.79 4.15
N ASP A 249 14.62 9.24 3.38
CA ASP A 249 15.09 7.85 3.58
C ASP A 249 15.74 7.65 4.97
N GLU A 250 16.47 8.65 5.47
CA GLU A 250 17.12 8.60 6.79
C GLU A 250 16.10 8.67 7.92
N ASP A 251 15.07 9.52 7.79
CA ASP A 251 13.98 9.62 8.77
C ASP A 251 13.21 8.30 8.88
N VAL A 252 12.90 7.69 7.73
CA VAL A 252 12.22 6.37 7.68
C VAL A 252 13.08 5.31 8.38
N ALA A 253 14.39 5.30 8.13
CA ALA A 253 15.31 4.34 8.75
C ALA A 253 15.36 4.54 10.28
N GLN A 254 15.44 5.78 10.75
CA GLN A 254 15.44 6.11 12.18
C GLN A 254 14.12 5.69 12.85
N MET A 255 12.98 6.08 12.30
CA MET A 255 11.67 5.71 12.85
C MET A 255 11.49 4.19 12.90
N ARG A 256 11.91 3.47 11.84
CA ARG A 256 11.86 2.00 11.80
C ARG A 256 12.72 1.37 12.90
N GLU A 257 13.91 1.90 13.16
CA GLU A 257 14.78 1.41 14.23
C GLU A 257 14.16 1.62 15.61
N GLU A 258 13.59 2.78 15.86
CA GLU A 258 12.89 3.09 17.13
C GLU A 258 11.68 2.17 17.36
N TYR A 259 10.88 1.91 16.32
CA TYR A 259 9.79 0.92 16.39
C TYR A 259 10.31 -0.49 16.72
N ASN A 260 11.40 -0.92 16.08
CA ASN A 260 11.99 -2.23 16.32
C ASN A 260 12.49 -2.35 17.77
N LEU A 261 13.15 -1.33 18.29
CA LEU A 261 13.58 -1.29 19.70
C LEU A 261 12.39 -1.34 20.68
N SER A 262 11.30 -0.67 20.36
CA SER A 262 10.06 -0.72 21.14
C SER A 262 9.46 -2.12 21.19
N LEU A 263 9.45 -2.83 20.05
CA LEU A 263 8.98 -4.22 19.97
C LEU A 263 9.85 -5.16 20.81
N ILE A 264 11.17 -5.00 20.79
CA ILE A 264 12.10 -5.79 21.61
C ILE A 264 11.80 -5.59 23.12
N HIS A 265 11.54 -4.35 23.54
CA HIS A 265 11.19 -4.07 24.94
C HIS A 265 9.83 -4.67 25.36
N ILE A 266 8.89 -4.80 24.45
CA ILE A 266 7.59 -5.42 24.71
C ILE A 266 7.72 -6.95 24.77
N SER A 267 8.50 -7.55 23.89
CA SER A 267 8.67 -9.00 23.79
C SER A 267 9.67 -9.59 24.78
N GLU A 268 10.63 -8.78 25.27
CA GLU A 268 11.58 -9.16 26.31
C GLU A 268 11.33 -8.35 27.57
N PRO A 269 10.35 -8.73 28.43
CA PRO A 269 10.12 -8.04 29.69
C PRO A 269 11.37 -8.14 30.54
N THR A 270 11.98 -6.99 30.86
CA THR A 270 13.14 -6.87 31.75
C THR A 270 12.87 -7.70 32.99
N ARG A 271 13.68 -8.73 33.24
CA ARG A 271 13.73 -9.38 34.55
C ARG A 271 14.17 -8.31 35.52
N GLN A 272 13.25 -7.78 36.31
CA GLN A 272 13.60 -7.01 37.50
C GLN A 272 14.40 -7.97 38.41
N GLU A 273 15.70 -7.79 38.44
CA GLU A 273 16.50 -8.38 39.54
C GLU A 273 15.94 -7.82 40.81
N ALA A 274 15.40 -8.71 41.62
CA ALA A 274 14.99 -8.37 42.99
C ALA A 274 16.23 -7.84 43.70
N ILE A 275 16.23 -6.55 44.02
CA ILE A 275 17.23 -5.96 44.91
C ILE A 275 16.93 -6.53 46.27
N SER A 276 17.76 -7.46 46.73
CA SER A 276 17.78 -8.04 48.07
C SER A 276 18.31 -7.02 49.08
#